data_62da195edb0fb69a453426b8ff5027cb
#
_entry.id   62da195edb0fb69a453426b8ff5027cb
#
_cell.length_a   1.000
_cell.length_b   1.000
_cell.length_c   1.000
_cell.angle_alpha   90.00
_cell.angle_beta   90.00
_cell.angle_gamma   90.00
#
_symmetry.space_group_name_H-M   'P 1'
#
loop_
_entity.id
_entity.type
_entity.pdbx_description
1 polymer ?
#
loop_
_entity_poly.entity_id
_entity_poly.type
_entity_poly.pdbx_seq_one_letter_code
_entity_poly.pdbx_strand_id
1 'polypeptide(L)'
;MEYRAFGRTGLKLSILGFGCGAVGGLMVRGTAADQERTVARAIAAGVNYFDTAVQYGDGLSETNLGRVLKTLKPADAVVGTKVRIPPRDFAHIAASITQSLDDSLKRLGMAQVDIFHLHNPITQAGGGEALSVAQVTGEVLPTFERLREAGKFRFLGITGVGDTAALRSR
;
A
#
# COMPACT_ATOMS: atom_id res chain seq x y z
N MET A 1 -22.57 -6.36 4.39
CA MET A 1 -21.19 -6.74 3.99
C MET A 1 -20.72 -7.89 4.86
N GLU A 2 -20.11 -8.90 4.26
CA GLU A 2 -19.41 -9.96 4.99
C GLU A 2 -17.98 -9.51 5.32
N TYR A 3 -17.47 -9.91 6.49
CA TYR A 3 -16.09 -9.60 6.93
C TYR A 3 -15.35 -10.90 7.26
N ARG A 4 -14.06 -10.92 7.00
CA ARG A 4 -13.18 -12.04 7.32
C ARG A 4 -11.96 -11.59 8.11
N ALA A 5 -11.46 -12.46 8.96
CA ALA A 5 -10.17 -12.25 9.60
C ALA A 5 -9.06 -12.21 8.55
N PHE A 6 -8.23 -11.18 8.59
CA PHE A 6 -7.08 -11.04 7.68
C PHE A 6 -5.87 -11.76 8.27
N GLY A 7 -5.83 -13.06 8.05
CA GLY A 7 -4.77 -13.92 8.57
C GLY A 7 -4.60 -13.80 10.08
N ARG A 8 -3.37 -13.59 10.54
CA ARG A 8 -3.00 -13.45 11.96
C ARG A 8 -2.88 -11.99 12.42
N THR A 9 -3.34 -11.03 11.62
CA THR A 9 -3.20 -9.60 11.91
C THR A 9 -4.17 -9.08 12.97
N GLY A 10 -5.24 -9.81 13.24
CA GLY A 10 -6.36 -9.34 14.07
C GLY A 10 -7.30 -8.38 13.35
N LEU A 11 -6.97 -7.95 12.12
CA LEU A 11 -7.86 -7.13 11.31
C LEU A 11 -9.06 -7.96 10.80
N LYS A 12 -10.23 -7.35 10.79
CA LYS A 12 -11.41 -7.86 10.09
C LYS A 12 -11.65 -6.98 8.87
N LEU A 13 -11.45 -7.55 7.68
CA LEU A 13 -11.64 -6.84 6.43
C LEU A 13 -12.94 -7.28 5.76
N SER A 14 -13.60 -6.32 5.11
CA SER A 14 -14.69 -6.62 4.18
C SER A 14 -14.18 -7.51 3.05
N ILE A 15 -14.99 -8.48 2.62
CA ILE A 15 -14.61 -9.39 1.52
C ILE A 15 -14.41 -8.67 0.19
N LEU A 16 -14.93 -7.44 0.08
CA LEU A 16 -14.73 -6.52 -1.04
C LEU A 16 -13.92 -5.32 -0.54
N GLY A 17 -12.75 -5.08 -1.13
CA GLY A 17 -11.94 -3.88 -0.89
C GLY A 17 -12.21 -2.79 -1.93
N PHE A 18 -11.91 -1.55 -1.59
CA PHE A 18 -11.94 -0.41 -2.50
C PHE A 18 -10.55 -0.21 -3.13
N GLY A 19 -10.41 -0.59 -4.40
CA GLY A 19 -9.18 -0.38 -5.17
C GLY A 19 -9.09 1.06 -5.69
N CYS A 20 -8.06 1.77 -5.29
CA CYS A 20 -7.78 3.16 -5.72
C CYS A 20 -6.91 3.24 -6.98
N GLY A 21 -6.70 2.12 -7.67
CA GLY A 21 -5.78 2.00 -8.80
C GLY A 21 -6.15 2.83 -10.04
N ALA A 22 -5.16 3.02 -10.90
CA ALA A 22 -5.30 3.82 -12.12
C ALA A 22 -6.22 3.18 -13.18
N VAL A 23 -6.44 1.85 -13.15
CA VAL A 23 -7.28 1.14 -14.12
C VAL A 23 -8.73 1.62 -14.04
N GLY A 24 -9.34 1.64 -12.86
CA GLY A 24 -10.66 2.26 -12.64
C GLY A 24 -10.63 3.78 -12.69
N GLY A 25 -9.51 4.36 -12.33
CA GLY A 25 -9.16 5.75 -12.51
C GLY A 25 -9.85 6.77 -11.62
N LEU A 26 -10.86 6.39 -10.84
CA LEU A 26 -11.65 7.33 -10.04
C LEU A 26 -10.76 8.17 -9.11
N MET A 27 -9.87 7.53 -8.33
CA MET A 27 -9.02 8.22 -7.36
C MET A 27 -7.85 8.99 -8.01
N VAL A 28 -7.64 8.83 -9.32
CA VAL A 28 -6.60 9.52 -10.10
C VAL A 28 -7.20 10.61 -10.99
N ARG A 29 -8.31 10.33 -11.69
CA ARG A 29 -8.90 11.19 -12.73
C ARG A 29 -10.31 11.67 -12.43
N GLY A 30 -10.96 11.14 -11.40
CA GLY A 30 -12.30 11.53 -11.01
C GLY A 30 -12.34 12.93 -10.37
N THR A 31 -13.50 13.58 -10.43
CA THR A 31 -13.69 14.84 -9.71
C THR A 31 -13.69 14.61 -8.20
N ALA A 32 -13.37 15.65 -7.42
CA ALA A 32 -13.41 15.58 -5.97
C ALA A 32 -14.78 15.13 -5.43
N ALA A 33 -15.87 15.60 -6.04
CA ALA A 33 -17.24 15.24 -5.67
C ALA A 33 -17.56 13.77 -5.99
N ASP A 34 -17.10 13.25 -7.14
CA ASP A 34 -17.30 11.86 -7.51
C ASP A 34 -16.51 10.92 -6.60
N GLN A 35 -15.28 11.28 -6.27
CA GLN A 35 -14.43 10.53 -5.35
C GLN A 35 -15.09 10.41 -3.97
N GLU A 36 -15.54 11.55 -3.41
CA GLU A 36 -16.19 11.58 -2.10
C GLU A 36 -17.49 10.81 -2.09
N ARG A 37 -18.37 11.03 -3.09
CA ARG A 37 -19.65 10.31 -3.21
C ARG A 37 -19.45 8.80 -3.32
N THR A 38 -18.49 8.37 -4.14
CA THR A 38 -18.28 6.93 -4.38
C THR A 38 -17.66 6.25 -3.16
N VAL A 39 -16.68 6.87 -2.52
CA VAL A 39 -16.08 6.34 -1.29
C VAL A 39 -17.11 6.32 -0.14
N ALA A 40 -17.92 7.37 0.00
CA ALA A 40 -19.01 7.40 0.97
C ALA A 40 -20.01 6.25 0.74
N ARG A 41 -20.35 5.97 -0.52
CA ARG A 41 -21.22 4.84 -0.88
C ARG A 41 -20.58 3.49 -0.54
N ALA A 42 -19.27 3.33 -0.80
CA ALA A 42 -18.54 2.11 -0.44
C ALA A 42 -18.54 1.89 1.09
N ILE A 43 -18.24 2.93 1.86
CA ILE A 43 -18.30 2.89 3.34
C ILE A 43 -19.71 2.53 3.82
N ALA A 44 -20.75 3.17 3.29
CA ALA A 44 -22.14 2.87 3.64
C ALA A 44 -22.56 1.44 3.28
N ALA A 45 -21.92 0.82 2.27
CA ALA A 45 -22.10 -0.58 1.91
C ALA A 45 -21.27 -1.53 2.80
N GLY A 46 -20.46 -1.01 3.73
CA GLY A 46 -19.64 -1.77 4.67
C GLY A 46 -18.24 -2.11 4.14
N VAL A 47 -17.74 -1.45 3.10
CA VAL A 47 -16.33 -1.56 2.69
C VAL A 47 -15.47 -0.83 3.70
N ASN A 48 -14.46 -1.51 4.23
CA ASN A 48 -13.51 -0.93 5.18
C ASN A 48 -12.03 -1.04 4.76
N TYR A 49 -11.70 -1.72 3.67
CA TYR A 49 -10.33 -1.81 3.16
C TYR A 49 -10.15 -0.95 1.91
N PHE A 50 -9.14 -0.06 1.96
CA PHE A 50 -8.78 0.87 0.88
C PHE A 50 -7.35 0.59 0.44
N ASP A 51 -7.18 0.19 -0.83
CA ASP A 51 -5.90 -0.19 -1.42
C ASP A 51 -5.39 0.87 -2.39
N THR A 52 -4.34 1.59 -2.02
CA THR A 52 -3.67 2.60 -2.85
C THR A 52 -2.19 2.29 -3.06
N ALA A 53 -1.50 3.11 -3.82
CA ALA A 53 -0.05 3.07 -4.04
C ALA A 53 0.47 4.41 -4.58
N VAL A 54 1.75 4.71 -4.34
CA VAL A 54 2.40 5.89 -4.92
C VAL A 54 2.35 5.90 -6.45
N GLN A 55 2.46 4.74 -7.13
CA GLN A 55 2.38 4.65 -8.58
C GLN A 55 0.99 4.98 -9.15
N TYR A 56 -0.05 5.03 -8.35
CA TYR A 56 -1.39 5.33 -8.86
C TYR A 56 -1.56 6.83 -9.07
N GLY A 57 -1.28 7.28 -10.29
CA GLY A 57 -1.31 8.68 -10.66
C GLY A 57 -0.22 9.53 -10.00
N ASP A 58 0.96 8.93 -9.78
CA ASP A 58 2.11 9.61 -9.18
C ASP A 58 1.78 10.29 -7.83
N GLY A 59 1.15 9.52 -6.94
CA GLY A 59 0.73 9.97 -5.62
C GLY A 59 -0.65 10.65 -5.57
N LEU A 60 -1.29 10.95 -6.70
CA LEU A 60 -2.63 11.56 -6.72
C LEU A 60 -3.66 10.69 -6.00
N SER A 61 -3.60 9.37 -6.18
CA SER A 61 -4.52 8.44 -5.51
C SER A 61 -4.40 8.52 -3.99
N GLU A 62 -3.20 8.58 -3.45
CA GLU A 62 -2.97 8.74 -2.00
C GLU A 62 -3.48 10.09 -1.50
N THR A 63 -3.18 11.18 -2.22
CA THR A 63 -3.64 12.54 -1.88
C THR A 63 -5.17 12.62 -1.85
N ASN A 64 -5.83 12.08 -2.89
CA ASN A 64 -7.28 12.09 -2.98
C ASN A 64 -7.93 11.18 -1.93
N LEU A 65 -7.37 9.99 -1.69
CA LEU A 65 -7.87 9.09 -0.64
C LEU A 65 -7.75 9.74 0.74
N GLY A 66 -6.60 10.33 1.06
CA GLY A 66 -6.37 11.03 2.32
C GLY A 66 -7.36 12.16 2.54
N ARG A 67 -7.60 13.00 1.51
CA ARG A 67 -8.62 14.07 1.54
C ARG A 67 -10.01 13.51 1.84
N VAL A 68 -10.43 12.46 1.14
CA VAL A 68 -11.77 11.88 1.29
C VAL A 68 -11.93 11.23 2.67
N LEU A 69 -10.96 10.45 3.13
CA LEU A 69 -11.03 9.82 4.45
C LEU A 69 -11.00 10.84 5.59
N LYS A 70 -10.28 11.96 5.43
CA LYS A 70 -10.31 13.09 6.37
C LYS A 70 -11.69 13.74 6.48
N THR A 71 -12.42 13.81 5.37
CA THR A 71 -13.80 14.35 5.33
C THR A 71 -14.80 13.37 5.94
N LEU A 72 -14.77 12.11 5.52
CA LEU A 72 -15.78 11.10 5.88
C LEU A 72 -15.54 10.46 7.25
N LYS A 73 -14.29 10.43 7.73
CA LYS A 73 -13.85 9.91 9.05
C LYS A 73 -14.43 8.52 9.39
N PRO A 74 -14.32 7.51 8.51
CA PRO A 74 -14.80 6.16 8.83
C PRO A 74 -14.01 5.59 10.03
N ALA A 75 -14.73 5.05 11.03
CA ALA A 75 -14.12 4.61 12.30
C ALA A 75 -13.24 3.36 12.15
N ASP A 76 -13.50 2.52 11.14
CA ASP A 76 -12.89 1.20 10.94
C ASP A 76 -12.14 1.08 9.61
N ALA A 77 -11.79 2.20 8.97
CA ALA A 77 -11.02 2.17 7.73
C ALA A 77 -9.64 1.56 7.93
N VAL A 78 -9.31 0.60 7.10
CA VAL A 78 -8.00 -0.02 6.97
C VAL A 78 -7.38 0.44 5.66
N VAL A 79 -6.20 1.06 5.72
CA VAL A 79 -5.53 1.64 4.56
C VAL A 79 -4.26 0.88 4.26
N GLY A 80 -4.14 0.39 3.01
CA GLY A 80 -2.92 -0.19 2.47
C GLY A 80 -2.30 0.74 1.41
N THR A 81 -0.98 0.97 1.52
CA THR A 81 -0.21 1.60 0.44
C THR A 81 1.05 0.79 0.13
N LYS A 82 1.80 1.18 -0.91
CA LYS A 82 2.87 0.36 -1.46
C LYS A 82 4.06 1.21 -1.89
N VAL A 83 5.27 0.66 -1.72
CA VAL A 83 6.49 1.22 -2.30
C VAL A 83 6.94 0.38 -3.50
N ARG A 84 7.32 1.05 -4.58
CA ARG A 84 8.07 0.46 -5.68
C ARG A 84 9.40 1.18 -5.78
N ILE A 85 10.48 0.45 -5.54
CA ILE A 85 11.84 0.96 -5.60
C ILE A 85 12.26 0.97 -7.07
N PRO A 86 12.59 2.12 -7.66
CA PRO A 86 13.05 2.16 -9.05
C PRO A 86 14.47 1.59 -9.16
N PRO A 87 14.87 1.03 -10.33
CA PRO A 87 16.18 0.39 -10.52
C PRO A 87 17.38 1.30 -10.17
N ARG A 88 17.26 2.60 -10.40
CA ARG A 88 18.30 3.59 -10.06
C ARG A 88 18.60 3.66 -8.55
N ASP A 89 17.67 3.23 -7.71
CA ASP A 89 17.77 3.28 -6.26
C ASP A 89 18.11 1.92 -5.63
N PHE A 90 18.40 0.90 -6.43
CA PHE A 90 18.74 -0.44 -5.92
C PHE A 90 20.06 -0.47 -5.12
N ALA A 91 20.90 0.54 -5.25
CA ALA A 91 22.08 0.73 -4.38
C ALA A 91 21.71 1.40 -3.04
N HIS A 92 20.50 1.90 -2.86
CA HIS A 92 20.06 2.68 -1.71
C HIS A 92 18.62 2.30 -1.27
N ILE A 93 18.32 1.00 -1.28
CA ILE A 93 16.98 0.42 -1.02
C ILE A 93 16.36 0.98 0.27
N ALA A 94 17.10 0.96 1.37
CA ALA A 94 16.60 1.40 2.68
C ALA A 94 16.22 2.88 2.71
N ALA A 95 16.99 3.74 2.07
CA ALA A 95 16.71 5.16 1.98
C ALA A 95 15.48 5.44 1.09
N SER A 96 15.41 4.76 -0.06
CA SER A 96 14.30 4.88 -0.99
C SER A 96 12.97 4.46 -0.36
N ILE A 97 12.94 3.35 0.38
CA ILE A 97 11.75 2.87 1.12
C ILE A 97 11.33 3.90 2.17
N THR A 98 12.29 4.38 2.96
CA THR A 98 12.00 5.32 4.07
C THR A 98 11.40 6.62 3.53
N GLN A 99 12.03 7.19 2.51
CA GLN A 99 11.55 8.43 1.88
C GLN A 99 10.17 8.24 1.25
N SER A 100 9.98 7.12 0.51
CA SER A 100 8.70 6.81 -0.14
C SER A 100 7.57 6.69 0.86
N LEU A 101 7.79 6.01 1.99
CA LEU A 101 6.77 5.87 3.04
C LEU A 101 6.45 7.21 3.70
N ASP A 102 7.47 8.02 4.02
CA ASP A 102 7.26 9.33 4.63
C ASP A 102 6.45 10.26 3.72
N ASP A 103 6.72 10.22 2.43
CA ASP A 103 5.97 11.00 1.46
C ASP A 103 4.55 10.45 1.23
N SER A 104 4.35 9.12 1.29
CA SER A 104 3.02 8.51 1.25
C SER A 104 2.17 8.91 2.47
N LEU A 105 2.74 8.89 3.66
CA LEU A 105 2.07 9.33 4.89
C LEU A 105 1.66 10.81 4.83
N LYS A 106 2.53 11.67 4.29
CA LYS A 106 2.21 13.09 4.05
C LYS A 106 1.04 13.25 3.08
N ARG A 107 1.06 12.55 1.92
CA ARG A 107 -0.02 12.60 0.92
C ARG A 107 -1.35 12.10 1.48
N LEU A 108 -1.32 11.00 2.23
CA LEU A 108 -2.49 10.45 2.91
C LEU A 108 -2.98 11.32 4.08
N GLY A 109 -2.12 12.20 4.62
CA GLY A 109 -2.43 12.96 5.83
C GLY A 109 -2.57 12.10 7.07
N MET A 110 -1.83 10.99 7.14
CA MET A 110 -1.87 9.99 8.20
C MET A 110 -0.51 9.87 8.88
N ALA A 111 -0.49 9.64 10.19
CA ALA A 111 0.74 9.32 10.93
C ALA A 111 1.20 7.87 10.70
N GLN A 112 0.23 6.98 10.40
CA GLN A 112 0.45 5.55 10.23
C GLN A 112 -0.55 5.00 9.22
N VAL A 113 -0.15 4.02 8.40
CA VAL A 113 -1.06 3.17 7.61
C VAL A 113 -1.15 1.78 8.22
N ASP A 114 -2.18 1.01 7.86
CA ASP A 114 -2.34 -0.34 8.39
C ASP A 114 -1.42 -1.33 7.69
N ILE A 115 -1.34 -1.29 6.37
CA ILE A 115 -0.58 -2.25 5.59
C ILE A 115 0.36 -1.51 4.64
N PHE A 116 1.64 -1.88 4.68
CA PHE A 116 2.64 -1.37 3.75
C PHE A 116 3.24 -2.50 2.93
N HIS A 117 3.15 -2.41 1.60
CA HIS A 117 3.55 -3.47 0.69
C HIS A 117 4.80 -3.11 -0.11
N LEU A 118 5.65 -4.10 -0.36
CA LEU A 118 6.60 -4.05 -1.46
C LEU A 118 5.85 -4.30 -2.78
N HIS A 119 6.00 -3.39 -3.76
CA HIS A 119 5.30 -3.44 -5.04
C HIS A 119 6.19 -3.88 -6.21
N ASN A 120 7.49 -4.06 -5.99
CA ASN A 120 8.39 -4.61 -7.00
C ASN A 120 8.05 -6.08 -7.27
N PRO A 121 8.21 -6.55 -8.52
CA PRO A 121 8.32 -7.98 -8.77
C PRO A 121 9.52 -8.57 -8.01
N ILE A 122 9.39 -9.82 -7.57
CA ILE A 122 10.45 -10.55 -6.87
C ILE A 122 10.84 -11.76 -7.72
N THR A 123 12.12 -11.86 -8.05
CA THR A 123 12.69 -13.01 -8.77
C THR A 123 13.90 -13.54 -8.03
N GLN A 124 14.34 -14.76 -8.36
CA GLN A 124 15.49 -15.35 -7.68
C GLN A 124 16.74 -14.47 -7.77
N ALA A 125 17.04 -13.96 -8.97
CA ALA A 125 18.26 -13.20 -9.26
C ALA A 125 18.07 -11.67 -9.29
N GLY A 126 16.83 -11.18 -9.33
CA GLY A 126 16.53 -9.76 -9.62
C GLY A 126 16.66 -9.43 -11.11
N GLY A 127 16.78 -8.14 -11.41
CA GLY A 127 16.99 -7.61 -12.76
C GLY A 127 15.81 -6.83 -13.32
N GLY A 128 16.09 -5.83 -14.17
CA GLY A 128 15.09 -4.87 -14.63
C GLY A 128 14.47 -4.14 -13.45
N GLU A 129 13.15 -4.24 -13.29
CA GLU A 129 12.41 -3.65 -12.14
C GLU A 129 12.24 -4.63 -10.97
N ALA A 130 12.67 -5.89 -11.13
CA ALA A 130 12.54 -6.92 -10.10
C ALA A 130 13.67 -6.84 -9.07
N LEU A 131 13.33 -7.02 -7.81
CA LEU A 131 14.29 -7.27 -6.75
C LEU A 131 14.61 -8.76 -6.64
N SER A 132 15.85 -9.08 -6.29
CA SER A 132 16.24 -10.44 -5.95
C SER A 132 15.74 -10.83 -4.56
N VAL A 133 15.60 -12.14 -4.33
CA VAL A 133 15.31 -12.66 -2.97
C VAL A 133 16.32 -12.13 -1.95
N ALA A 134 17.62 -12.09 -2.31
CA ALA A 134 18.67 -11.57 -1.44
C ALA A 134 18.48 -10.10 -1.05
N GLN A 135 18.09 -9.24 -2.00
CA GLN A 135 17.78 -7.83 -1.71
C GLN A 135 16.54 -7.71 -0.82
N VAL A 136 15.51 -8.51 -1.08
CA VAL A 136 14.29 -8.47 -0.25
C VAL A 136 14.59 -8.90 1.19
N THR A 137 15.30 -10.01 1.39
CA THR A 137 15.61 -10.53 2.73
C THR A 137 16.68 -9.74 3.46
N GLY A 138 17.68 -9.22 2.73
CA GLY A 138 18.83 -8.51 3.32
C GLY A 138 18.63 -7.02 3.52
N GLU A 139 17.75 -6.36 2.74
CA GLU A 139 17.60 -4.90 2.78
C GLU A 139 16.16 -4.44 2.98
N VAL A 140 15.20 -4.99 2.20
CA VAL A 140 13.80 -4.56 2.29
C VAL A 140 13.19 -4.96 3.63
N LEU A 141 13.30 -6.24 4.00
CA LEU A 141 12.69 -6.77 5.23
C LEU A 141 13.21 -6.08 6.49
N PRO A 142 14.54 -5.95 6.72
CA PRO A 142 15.06 -5.22 7.88
C PRO A 142 14.61 -3.75 7.92
N THR A 143 14.50 -3.10 6.75
CA THR A 143 14.01 -1.72 6.66
C THR A 143 12.53 -1.64 7.03
N PHE A 144 11.70 -2.55 6.53
CA PHE A 144 10.29 -2.62 6.87
C PHE A 144 10.09 -2.86 8.38
N GLU A 145 10.84 -3.78 8.97
CA GLU A 145 10.75 -4.06 10.41
C GLU A 145 11.07 -2.83 11.25
N ARG A 146 12.17 -2.12 10.93
CA ARG A 146 12.53 -0.86 11.60
C ARG A 146 11.44 0.21 11.47
N LEU A 147 10.85 0.38 10.30
CA LEU A 147 9.80 1.37 10.06
C LEU A 147 8.48 0.99 10.76
N ARG A 148 8.19 -0.31 10.87
CA ARG A 148 7.07 -0.83 11.66
C ARG A 148 7.28 -0.56 13.16
N GLU A 149 8.46 -0.84 13.69
CA GLU A 149 8.84 -0.54 15.08
C GLU A 149 8.76 0.96 15.38
N ALA A 150 9.08 1.81 14.38
CA ALA A 150 8.88 3.26 14.47
C ALA A 150 7.41 3.69 14.37
N GLY A 151 6.45 2.74 14.26
CA GLY A 151 5.03 3.01 14.26
C GLY A 151 4.47 3.59 12.96
N LYS A 152 5.22 3.52 11.84
CA LYS A 152 4.78 4.11 10.56
C LYS A 152 3.75 3.25 9.82
N PHE A 153 3.69 1.97 10.11
CA PHE A 153 2.64 1.05 9.65
C PHE A 153 2.52 -0.14 10.61
N ARG A 154 1.41 -0.91 10.48
CA ARG A 154 1.13 -2.04 11.38
C ARG A 154 1.60 -3.38 10.82
N PHE A 155 1.33 -3.62 9.54
CA PHE A 155 1.59 -4.91 8.87
C PHE A 155 2.35 -4.70 7.57
N LEU A 156 3.34 -5.55 7.34
CA LEU A 156 4.10 -5.60 6.09
C LEU A 156 3.51 -6.63 5.14
N GLY A 157 3.68 -6.42 3.84
CA GLY A 157 3.23 -7.33 2.80
C GLY A 157 4.03 -7.21 1.50
N ILE A 158 3.70 -8.09 0.58
CA ILE A 158 4.18 -8.06 -0.81
C ILE A 158 2.99 -8.17 -1.75
N THR A 159 3.10 -7.68 -2.97
CA THR A 159 2.03 -7.80 -3.97
C THR A 159 1.99 -9.16 -4.68
N GLY A 160 2.93 -10.04 -4.40
CA GLY A 160 2.95 -11.40 -4.95
C GLY A 160 3.19 -11.46 -6.46
N VAL A 161 3.86 -10.46 -7.02
CA VAL A 161 4.24 -10.41 -8.44
C VAL A 161 5.68 -10.88 -8.59
N GLY A 162 5.94 -11.75 -9.58
CA GLY A 162 7.28 -12.23 -9.88
C GLY A 162 7.35 -13.74 -10.08
N ASP A 163 8.52 -14.31 -9.77
CA ASP A 163 8.78 -15.75 -9.88
C ASP A 163 8.13 -16.51 -8.71
N THR A 164 7.32 -17.51 -9.03
CA THR A 164 6.61 -18.32 -8.03
C THR A 164 7.58 -19.03 -7.05
N ALA A 165 8.73 -19.47 -7.52
CA ALA A 165 9.74 -20.11 -6.67
C ALA A 165 10.35 -19.09 -5.70
N ALA A 166 10.68 -17.88 -6.17
CA ALA A 166 11.19 -16.79 -5.34
C ALA A 166 10.18 -16.34 -4.28
N LEU A 167 8.88 -16.25 -4.64
CA LEU A 167 7.81 -15.84 -3.71
C LEU A 167 7.53 -16.88 -2.61
N ARG A 168 7.96 -18.12 -2.78
CA ARG A 168 7.81 -19.22 -1.80
C ARG A 168 9.08 -19.51 -1.01
N SER A 169 10.21 -18.89 -1.36
CA SER A 169 11.47 -19.05 -0.61
C SER A 169 11.31 -18.53 0.82
N ARG A 170 11.78 -19.32 1.80
CA ARG A 170 11.75 -18.97 3.24
C ARG A 170 13.03 -18.26 3.64
#